data_dd3e5425925e03b23d23cb1ca884912e
#
_entry.id   dd3e5425925e03b23d23cb1ca884912e
#
_cell.length_a   1.000
_cell.length_b   1.000
_cell.length_c   1.000
_cell.angle_alpha   90.00
_cell.angle_beta   90.00
_cell.angle_gamma   90.00
#
_symmetry.space_group_name_H-M   'P 1'
#
loop_
_entity.id
_entity.type
_entity.pdbx_description
1 polymer ?
#
loop_
_entity_poly.entity_id
_entity_poly.type
_entity_poly.pdbx_seq_one_letter_code
_entity_poly.pdbx_strand_id
1 'polypeptide(L)'
;SGNLATQYPQAVGWAMASAAKGDTRIAAAWTGEGSTAEGDFHSAATFAAVYNAPVILNIVNNQWAISSFSGFAGGERTTFAARAVGYGIAGLRVDGNDALAVYAATQWAANRARTNNGPTIIEYFTYRSEAHSTSDDPSGYRSAQEQDEWPLGDPINRLKQHCIAR
;
A
#
# COMPACT_ATOMS: atom_id res chain seq x y z
N SER A 1 14.92 -11.14 3.03
CA SER A 1 15.21 -10.66 4.38
C SER A 1 13.91 -10.56 5.16
N GLY A 2 13.91 -10.88 6.46
CA GLY A 2 12.75 -10.78 7.32
C GLY A 2 12.43 -9.37 7.83
N ASN A 3 13.02 -8.34 7.22
CA ASN A 3 12.84 -6.95 7.67
C ASN A 3 11.51 -6.41 7.16
N LEU A 4 10.53 -6.26 8.06
CA LEU A 4 9.22 -5.70 7.76
C LEU A 4 9.25 -4.18 7.89
N ALA A 5 8.66 -3.47 6.93
CA ALA A 5 8.52 -2.01 6.85
C ALA A 5 9.84 -1.20 6.76
N THR A 6 11.02 -1.80 6.87
CA THR A 6 12.32 -1.07 6.86
C THR A 6 12.60 -0.30 5.56
N GLN A 7 11.98 -0.68 4.45
CA GLN A 7 12.05 0.06 3.19
C GLN A 7 11.38 1.44 3.27
N TYR A 8 10.47 1.66 4.22
CA TYR A 8 9.78 2.94 4.39
C TYR A 8 10.71 4.05 4.89
N PRO A 9 11.44 3.90 6.03
CA PRO A 9 12.42 4.90 6.45
C PRO A 9 13.48 5.18 5.38
N GLN A 10 13.91 4.15 4.64
CA GLN A 10 14.89 4.31 3.55
C GLN A 10 14.33 5.19 2.42
N ALA A 11 13.10 4.92 1.96
CA ALA A 11 12.44 5.72 0.94
C ALA A 11 12.20 7.17 1.39
N VAL A 12 11.79 7.37 2.64
CA VAL A 12 11.59 8.70 3.22
C VAL A 12 12.92 9.46 3.28
N GLY A 13 14.00 8.84 3.77
CA GLY A 13 15.33 9.45 3.81
C GLY A 13 15.84 9.84 2.42
N TRP A 14 15.62 8.96 1.43
CA TRP A 14 15.96 9.25 0.04
C TRP A 14 15.15 10.44 -0.52
N ALA A 15 13.85 10.48 -0.26
CA ALA A 15 12.98 11.58 -0.66
C ALA A 15 13.38 12.92 0.00
N MET A 16 13.71 12.90 1.29
CA MET A 16 14.22 14.07 2.01
C MET A 16 15.51 14.60 1.37
N ALA A 17 16.44 13.71 1.01
CA ALA A 17 17.70 14.09 0.35
C ALA A 17 17.46 14.67 -1.05
N SER A 18 16.48 14.14 -1.79
CA SER A 18 16.08 14.65 -3.11
C SER A 18 15.51 16.07 -2.97
N ALA A 19 14.59 16.29 -2.03
CA ALA A 19 14.01 17.60 -1.75
C ALA A 19 15.07 18.63 -1.33
N ALA A 20 16.00 18.24 -0.44
CA ALA A 20 17.08 19.11 0.03
C ALA A 20 18.03 19.55 -1.11
N LYS A 21 18.13 18.77 -2.17
CA LYS A 21 18.92 19.10 -3.38
C LYS A 21 18.14 19.89 -4.44
N GLY A 22 16.87 20.19 -4.18
CA GLY A 22 15.99 20.81 -5.18
C GLY A 22 15.68 19.89 -6.38
N ASP A 23 15.75 18.59 -6.18
CA ASP A 23 15.51 17.57 -7.19
C ASP A 23 13.99 17.30 -7.32
N THR A 24 13.52 16.98 -8.52
CA THR A 24 12.11 16.67 -8.80
C THR A 24 11.77 15.19 -8.68
N ARG A 25 12.75 14.35 -8.36
CA ARG A 25 12.55 12.91 -8.14
C ARG A 25 11.78 12.68 -6.84
N ILE A 26 10.91 11.69 -6.87
CA ILE A 26 10.14 11.23 -5.71
C ILE A 26 10.53 9.80 -5.37
N ALA A 27 10.28 9.38 -4.13
CA ALA A 27 10.43 7.99 -3.74
C ALA A 27 9.07 7.28 -3.63
N ALA A 28 9.07 5.97 -3.79
CA ALA A 28 7.93 5.12 -3.50
C ALA A 28 8.40 3.83 -2.84
N ALA A 29 7.68 3.37 -1.83
CA ALA A 29 7.95 2.10 -1.17
C ALA A 29 6.65 1.33 -0.93
N TRP A 30 6.73 0.00 -0.89
CA TRP A 30 5.59 -0.91 -0.71
C TRP A 30 5.77 -1.77 0.52
N THR A 31 4.68 -2.04 1.22
CA THR A 31 4.64 -3.03 2.30
C THR A 31 3.28 -3.72 2.33
N GLY A 32 3.19 -4.91 2.94
CA GLY A 32 1.93 -5.54 3.26
C GLY A 32 1.22 -4.85 4.42
N GLU A 33 -0.07 -5.07 4.56
CA GLU A 33 -0.89 -4.48 5.63
C GLU A 33 -0.42 -4.90 7.03
N GLY A 34 0.02 -6.14 7.21
CA GLY A 34 0.54 -6.61 8.49
C GLY A 34 1.78 -5.85 8.96
N SER A 35 2.63 -5.41 8.03
CA SER A 35 3.84 -4.63 8.34
C SER A 35 3.53 -3.22 8.85
N THR A 36 2.30 -2.75 8.72
CA THR A 36 1.88 -1.44 9.25
C THR A 36 1.82 -1.40 10.77
N ALA A 37 1.98 -2.54 11.44
CA ALA A 37 2.12 -2.63 12.90
C ALA A 37 3.55 -2.37 13.40
N GLU A 38 4.54 -2.39 12.49
CA GLU A 38 5.95 -2.20 12.83
C GLU A 38 6.29 -0.73 13.16
N GLY A 39 7.23 -0.54 14.10
CA GLY A 39 7.68 0.81 14.49
C GLY A 39 8.23 1.64 13.34
N ASP A 40 8.90 0.99 12.39
CA ASP A 40 9.46 1.64 11.20
C ASP A 40 8.39 2.26 10.29
N PHE A 41 7.19 1.67 10.20
CA PHE A 41 6.06 2.27 9.50
C PHE A 41 5.68 3.62 10.13
N HIS A 42 5.53 3.65 11.44
CA HIS A 42 5.10 4.83 12.18
C HIS A 42 6.17 5.93 12.17
N SER A 43 7.42 5.56 12.37
CA SER A 43 8.55 6.49 12.31
C SER A 43 8.67 7.11 10.91
N ALA A 44 8.59 6.30 9.86
CA ALA A 44 8.66 6.79 8.48
C ALA A 44 7.53 7.75 8.15
N ALA A 45 6.28 7.42 8.53
CA ALA A 45 5.13 8.29 8.30
C ALA A 45 5.28 9.64 9.04
N THR A 46 5.77 9.61 10.27
CA THR A 46 6.06 10.82 11.05
C THR A 46 7.12 11.69 10.37
N PHE A 47 8.26 11.11 9.99
CA PHE A 47 9.31 11.85 9.30
C PHE A 47 8.85 12.38 7.95
N ALA A 48 8.12 11.59 7.18
CA ALA A 48 7.55 12.02 5.90
C ALA A 48 6.66 13.25 6.07
N ALA A 49 5.82 13.27 7.11
CA ALA A 49 4.95 14.40 7.42
C ALA A 49 5.74 15.65 7.83
N VAL A 50 6.64 15.50 8.83
CA VAL A 50 7.41 16.62 9.41
C VAL A 50 8.29 17.31 8.38
N TYR A 51 8.92 16.53 7.49
CA TYR A 51 9.82 17.07 6.46
C TYR A 51 9.12 17.30 5.11
N ASN A 52 7.81 17.10 5.03
CA ASN A 52 7.04 17.21 3.79
C ASN A 52 7.69 16.43 2.63
N ALA A 53 8.18 15.22 2.95
CA ALA A 53 8.99 14.44 2.03
C ALA A 53 8.20 14.03 0.78
N PRO A 54 8.76 14.15 -0.43
CA PRO A 54 8.09 13.76 -1.68
C PRO A 54 8.09 12.23 -1.86
N VAL A 55 7.25 11.53 -1.08
CA VAL A 55 7.21 10.06 -1.03
C VAL A 55 5.79 9.52 -1.10
N ILE A 56 5.64 8.35 -1.72
CA ILE A 56 4.42 7.55 -1.72
C ILE A 56 4.67 6.30 -0.89
N LEU A 57 3.90 6.12 0.17
CA LEU A 57 3.94 4.96 1.06
C LEU A 57 2.77 4.04 0.70
N ASN A 58 3.07 2.92 0.03
CA ASN A 58 2.08 2.03 -0.54
C ASN A 58 1.84 0.83 0.38
N ILE A 59 0.59 0.61 0.79
CA ILE A 59 0.14 -0.53 1.60
C ILE A 59 -0.64 -1.49 0.71
N VAL A 60 -0.12 -2.69 0.51
CA VAL A 60 -0.83 -3.76 -0.20
C VAL A 60 -1.68 -4.51 0.82
N ASN A 61 -2.94 -4.11 0.96
CA ASN A 61 -3.89 -4.80 1.82
C ASN A 61 -4.50 -5.99 1.06
N ASN A 62 -3.80 -7.10 1.11
CA ASN A 62 -4.20 -8.33 0.45
C ASN A 62 -4.97 -9.30 1.38
N GLN A 63 -5.45 -8.81 2.52
CA GLN A 63 -6.25 -9.46 3.56
C GLN A 63 -5.50 -10.43 4.45
N TRP A 64 -4.28 -10.87 4.08
CA TRP A 64 -3.60 -11.93 4.81
C TRP A 64 -2.12 -11.63 5.01
N ALA A 65 -1.72 -11.34 6.24
CA ALA A 65 -0.32 -11.28 6.67
C ALA A 65 0.12 -12.70 7.08
N ILE A 66 0.64 -13.47 6.13
CA ILE A 66 0.86 -14.92 6.23
C ILE A 66 -0.47 -15.60 6.57
N SER A 67 -0.63 -16.09 7.80
CA SER A 67 -1.84 -16.72 8.34
C SER A 67 -2.73 -15.79 9.17
N SER A 68 -2.36 -14.52 9.32
CA SER A 68 -3.13 -13.56 10.11
C SER A 68 -4.04 -12.72 9.20
N PHE A 69 -5.36 -12.81 9.43
CA PHE A 69 -6.34 -12.01 8.71
C PHE A 69 -6.20 -10.52 9.04
N SER A 70 -6.37 -9.65 8.05
CA SER A 70 -6.19 -8.20 8.17
C SER A 70 -7.07 -7.56 9.24
N GLY A 71 -8.22 -8.14 9.54
CA GLY A 71 -9.12 -7.71 10.61
C GLY A 71 -8.46 -7.68 11.99
N PHE A 72 -7.54 -8.60 12.27
CA PHE A 72 -6.76 -8.62 13.53
C PHE A 72 -5.85 -7.40 13.69
N ALA A 73 -5.39 -6.81 12.58
CA ALA A 73 -4.62 -5.57 12.57
C ALA A 73 -5.50 -4.30 12.58
N GLY A 74 -6.80 -4.45 12.78
CA GLY A 74 -7.78 -3.37 12.82
C GLY A 74 -8.39 -3.00 11.47
N GLY A 75 -8.12 -3.75 10.40
CA GLY A 75 -8.64 -3.49 9.05
C GLY A 75 -10.17 -3.58 8.90
N GLU A 76 -10.86 -4.24 9.84
CA GLU A 76 -12.32 -4.29 9.84
C GLU A 76 -12.98 -3.05 10.43
N ARG A 77 -12.30 -2.35 11.35
CA ARG A 77 -12.84 -1.16 12.02
C ARG A 77 -12.56 0.12 11.28
N THR A 78 -11.47 0.13 10.50
CA THR A 78 -11.02 1.28 9.72
C THR A 78 -10.12 0.80 8.60
N THR A 79 -9.86 1.67 7.63
CA THR A 79 -8.89 1.37 6.57
C THR A 79 -7.46 1.61 7.05
N PHE A 80 -6.48 0.94 6.45
CA PHE A 80 -5.07 1.25 6.73
C PHE A 80 -4.69 2.64 6.21
N ALA A 81 -5.33 3.12 5.14
CA ALA A 81 -5.19 4.48 4.64
C ALA A 81 -5.61 5.55 5.67
N ALA A 82 -6.58 5.23 6.55
CA ALA A 82 -7.03 6.14 7.60
C ALA A 82 -5.93 6.50 8.60
N ARG A 83 -4.86 5.69 8.71
CA ARG A 83 -3.69 6.03 9.53
C ARG A 83 -3.00 7.32 9.09
N ALA A 84 -3.12 7.69 7.81
CA ALA A 84 -2.62 8.94 7.27
C ALA A 84 -3.13 10.17 8.03
N VAL A 85 -4.38 10.12 8.48
CA VAL A 85 -5.03 11.21 9.24
C VAL A 85 -4.26 11.50 10.53
N GLY A 86 -3.82 10.45 11.24
CA GLY A 86 -3.04 10.59 12.48
C GLY A 86 -1.69 11.27 12.28
N TYR A 87 -1.13 11.26 11.08
CA TYR A 87 0.13 11.92 10.73
C TYR A 87 -0.07 13.26 10.00
N GLY A 88 -1.32 13.65 9.71
CA GLY A 88 -1.61 14.87 8.96
C GLY A 88 -1.20 14.82 7.49
N ILE A 89 -1.14 13.62 6.89
CA ILE A 89 -0.77 13.43 5.48
C ILE A 89 -1.96 12.91 4.67
N ALA A 90 -1.87 12.98 3.34
CA ALA A 90 -2.92 12.48 2.47
C ALA A 90 -3.01 10.95 2.54
N GLY A 91 -4.23 10.42 2.57
CA GLY A 91 -4.51 8.98 2.54
C GLY A 91 -5.57 8.64 1.50
N LEU A 92 -5.32 7.59 0.72
CA LEU A 92 -6.27 7.03 -0.24
C LEU A 92 -6.41 5.53 -0.03
N ARG A 93 -7.63 5.02 -0.15
CA ARG A 93 -7.89 3.60 -0.36
C ARG A 93 -8.44 3.42 -1.77
N VAL A 94 -7.85 2.49 -2.52
CA VAL A 94 -8.21 2.22 -3.92
C VAL A 94 -8.50 0.74 -4.11
N ASP A 95 -9.36 0.42 -5.06
CA ASP A 95 -9.54 -0.94 -5.56
C ASP A 95 -8.23 -1.42 -6.21
N GLY A 96 -7.49 -2.28 -5.51
CA GLY A 96 -6.21 -2.81 -5.97
C GLY A 96 -6.34 -3.79 -7.14
N ASN A 97 -7.58 -4.26 -7.44
CA ASN A 97 -7.87 -5.12 -8.59
C ASN A 97 -8.34 -4.33 -9.82
N ASP A 98 -8.37 -3.00 -9.76
CA ASP A 98 -8.63 -2.12 -10.89
C ASP A 98 -7.34 -1.38 -11.30
N ALA A 99 -6.72 -1.82 -12.40
CA ALA A 99 -5.46 -1.25 -12.88
C ALA A 99 -5.56 0.24 -13.22
N LEU A 100 -6.73 0.70 -13.70
CA LEU A 100 -6.94 2.12 -14.03
C LEU A 100 -7.11 2.98 -12.79
N ALA A 101 -7.80 2.47 -11.76
CA ALA A 101 -7.92 3.14 -10.48
C ALA A 101 -6.56 3.23 -9.76
N VAL A 102 -5.76 2.16 -9.79
CA VAL A 102 -4.39 2.12 -9.25
C VAL A 102 -3.51 3.16 -9.96
N TYR A 103 -3.58 3.21 -11.30
CA TYR A 103 -2.84 4.19 -12.09
C TYR A 103 -3.22 5.63 -11.72
N ALA A 104 -4.52 5.93 -11.68
CA ALA A 104 -5.02 7.27 -11.38
C ALA A 104 -4.62 7.73 -9.97
N ALA A 105 -4.77 6.86 -8.96
CA ALA A 105 -4.37 7.15 -7.59
C ALA A 105 -2.86 7.39 -7.46
N THR A 106 -2.05 6.54 -8.11
CA THR A 106 -0.59 6.67 -8.10
C THR A 106 -0.14 7.95 -8.81
N GLN A 107 -0.74 8.29 -9.96
CA GLN A 107 -0.44 9.52 -10.67
C GLN A 107 -0.79 10.77 -9.85
N TRP A 108 -1.94 10.76 -9.18
CA TRP A 108 -2.35 11.85 -8.30
C TRP A 108 -1.34 12.02 -7.14
N ALA A 109 -0.95 10.95 -6.48
CA ALA A 109 0.03 10.99 -5.39
C ALA A 109 1.41 11.45 -5.87
N ALA A 110 1.85 11.00 -7.05
CA ALA A 110 3.11 11.42 -7.65
C ALA A 110 3.12 12.92 -7.99
N ASN A 111 2.00 13.44 -8.53
CA ASN A 111 1.87 14.86 -8.79
C ASN A 111 1.91 15.68 -7.49
N ARG A 112 1.21 15.26 -6.45
CA ARG A 112 1.29 15.89 -5.12
C ARG A 112 2.73 15.98 -4.62
N ALA A 113 3.44 14.86 -4.63
CA ALA A 113 4.81 14.79 -4.17
C ALA A 113 5.74 15.74 -4.96
N ARG A 114 5.60 15.78 -6.31
CA ARG A 114 6.41 16.65 -7.18
C ARG A 114 6.11 18.14 -7.04
N THR A 115 4.89 18.48 -6.64
CA THR A 115 4.45 19.87 -6.46
C THR A 115 4.51 20.34 -5.00
N ASN A 116 5.32 19.68 -4.18
CA ASN A 116 5.54 20.00 -2.77
C ASN A 116 4.26 19.96 -1.89
N ASN A 117 3.28 19.16 -2.28
CA ASN A 117 2.05 18.94 -1.50
C ASN A 117 2.16 17.76 -0.52
N GLY A 118 3.38 17.29 -0.27
CA GLY A 118 3.72 16.33 0.77
C GLY A 118 3.50 14.87 0.39
N PRO A 119 3.72 13.98 1.37
CA PRO A 119 3.61 12.54 1.20
C PRO A 119 2.17 12.08 1.08
N THR A 120 2.02 10.85 0.57
CA THR A 120 0.72 10.18 0.49
C THR A 120 0.85 8.72 0.94
N ILE A 121 -0.09 8.24 1.75
CA ILE A 121 -0.31 6.81 1.97
C ILE A 121 -1.38 6.34 0.99
N ILE A 122 -1.10 5.27 0.24
CA ILE A 122 -2.10 4.60 -0.62
C ILE A 122 -2.28 3.18 -0.12
N GLU A 123 -3.52 2.82 0.21
CA GLU A 123 -3.92 1.45 0.50
C GLU A 123 -4.55 0.83 -0.76
N TYR A 124 -3.92 -0.21 -1.29
CA TYR A 124 -4.47 -1.04 -2.35
C TYR A 124 -5.24 -2.19 -1.74
N PHE A 125 -6.56 -2.13 -1.80
CA PHE A 125 -7.45 -3.17 -1.30
C PHE A 125 -7.55 -4.28 -2.35
N THR A 126 -6.95 -5.42 -2.06
CA THR A 126 -6.81 -6.55 -2.96
C THR A 126 -6.88 -7.87 -2.19
N TYR A 127 -6.60 -8.97 -2.84
CA TYR A 127 -6.61 -10.30 -2.25
C TYR A 127 -5.38 -11.10 -2.67
N ARG A 128 -4.77 -11.81 -1.70
CA ARG A 128 -3.69 -12.75 -1.97
C ARG A 128 -4.28 -14.13 -2.32
N SER A 129 -4.36 -14.48 -3.58
CA SER A 129 -4.88 -15.77 -4.03
C SER A 129 -3.94 -16.92 -3.69
N GLU A 130 -2.66 -16.73 -3.90
CA GLU A 130 -1.64 -17.76 -3.71
C GLU A 130 -1.14 -17.87 -2.26
N ALA A 131 -0.35 -18.91 -1.98
CA ALA A 131 0.38 -19.03 -0.74
C ALA A 131 1.35 -17.84 -0.52
N HIS A 132 1.66 -17.51 0.72
CA HIS A 132 2.58 -16.42 1.04
C HIS A 132 4.01 -16.69 0.56
N SER A 133 4.43 -17.93 0.64
CA SER A 133 5.75 -18.41 0.22
C SER A 133 5.69 -19.88 -0.18
N THR A 134 6.79 -20.42 -0.69
CA THR A 134 6.89 -21.84 -1.08
C THR A 134 6.73 -22.84 0.07
N SER A 135 6.89 -22.39 1.32
CA SER A 135 6.73 -23.19 2.52
C SER A 135 5.39 -22.98 3.24
N ASP A 136 4.53 -22.08 2.72
CA ASP A 136 3.23 -21.78 3.31
C ASP A 136 2.15 -22.71 2.73
N ASP A 137 1.27 -23.20 3.62
CA ASP A 137 0.06 -23.94 3.24
C ASP A 137 -1.19 -23.17 3.69
N PRO A 138 -1.85 -22.44 2.79
CA PRO A 138 -3.02 -21.66 3.15
C PRO A 138 -4.23 -22.49 3.58
N SER A 139 -4.29 -23.78 3.28
CA SER A 139 -5.42 -24.64 3.67
C SER A 139 -5.63 -24.75 5.18
N GLY A 140 -4.57 -24.47 5.97
CA GLY A 140 -4.62 -24.48 7.42
C GLY A 140 -5.30 -23.24 8.05
N TYR A 141 -5.52 -22.14 7.30
CA TYR A 141 -6.03 -20.90 7.88
C TYR A 141 -7.10 -20.18 7.05
N ARG A 142 -7.33 -20.54 5.78
CA ARG A 142 -8.40 -19.99 4.95
C ARG A 142 -9.00 -21.04 4.02
N SER A 143 -10.26 -20.86 3.62
CA SER A 143 -10.90 -21.76 2.68
C SER A 143 -10.47 -21.47 1.23
N ALA A 144 -10.50 -22.50 0.37
CA ALA A 144 -10.23 -22.33 -1.05
C ALA A 144 -11.31 -21.47 -1.74
N GLN A 145 -12.55 -21.51 -1.23
CA GLN A 145 -13.68 -20.75 -1.79
C GLN A 145 -13.55 -19.24 -1.56
N GLU A 146 -12.80 -18.80 -0.54
CA GLU A 146 -12.64 -17.37 -0.22
C GLU A 146 -12.08 -16.57 -1.40
N GLN A 147 -11.20 -17.17 -2.19
CA GLN A 147 -10.67 -16.55 -3.40
C GLN A 147 -11.75 -16.34 -4.47
N ASP A 148 -12.59 -17.34 -4.68
CA ASP A 148 -13.65 -17.31 -5.71
C ASP A 148 -14.77 -16.33 -5.32
N GLU A 149 -14.99 -16.16 -4.04
CA GLU A 149 -15.98 -15.25 -3.47
C GLU A 149 -15.47 -13.80 -3.35
N TRP A 150 -14.22 -13.54 -3.67
CA TRP A 150 -13.64 -12.20 -3.53
C TRP A 150 -14.37 -11.17 -4.42
N PRO A 151 -15.00 -10.12 -3.83
CA PRO A 151 -15.96 -9.29 -4.54
C PRO A 151 -15.34 -8.41 -5.64
N LEU A 152 -14.02 -8.17 -5.62
CA LEU A 152 -13.34 -7.36 -6.62
C LEU A 152 -12.88 -8.17 -7.83
N GLY A 153 -12.98 -9.50 -7.78
CA GLY A 153 -12.61 -10.40 -8.86
C GLY A 153 -11.12 -10.38 -9.21
N ASP A 154 -10.77 -11.06 -10.31
CA ASP A 154 -9.40 -11.14 -10.81
C ASP A 154 -9.00 -9.87 -11.58
N PRO A 155 -7.87 -9.21 -11.25
CA PRO A 155 -7.47 -7.94 -11.87
C PRO A 155 -7.12 -8.06 -13.35
N ILE A 156 -6.59 -9.20 -13.78
CA ILE A 156 -6.20 -9.44 -15.18
C ILE A 156 -7.45 -9.59 -16.04
N ASN A 157 -8.40 -10.40 -15.58
CA ASN A 157 -9.66 -10.60 -16.28
C ASN A 157 -10.48 -9.31 -16.36
N ARG A 158 -10.52 -8.52 -15.30
CA ARG A 158 -11.20 -7.22 -15.30
C ARG A 158 -10.62 -6.27 -16.34
N LEU A 159 -9.29 -6.11 -16.39
CA LEU A 159 -8.63 -5.25 -17.36
C LEU A 159 -8.84 -5.79 -18.79
N LYS A 160 -8.72 -7.10 -19.00
CA LYS A 160 -8.97 -7.75 -20.30
C LYS A 160 -10.38 -7.46 -20.81
N GLN A 161 -11.39 -7.66 -19.98
CA GLN A 161 -12.78 -7.38 -20.34
C GLN A 161 -13.00 -5.91 -20.69
N HIS A 162 -12.40 -4.99 -19.93
CA HIS A 162 -12.46 -3.57 -20.22
C HIS A 162 -11.85 -3.21 -21.58
N CYS A 163 -10.71 -3.80 -21.93
CA CYS A 163 -10.07 -3.58 -23.22
C CYS A 163 -10.85 -4.16 -24.41
N ILE A 164 -11.60 -5.28 -24.20
CA ILE A 164 -12.41 -5.90 -25.25
C ILE A 164 -13.72 -5.13 -25.50
N ALA A 165 -14.28 -4.51 -24.45
CA ALA A 165 -15.54 -3.77 -24.53
C ALA A 165 -15.43 -2.38 -25.16
N ARG A 166 -14.22 -1.92 -25.45
CA ARG A 166 -13.91 -0.65 -26.14
C ARG A 166 -13.57 -0.85 -27.61
#